data_24fd21e08f9cbe426ce54ccca650e831
#
_entry.id   24fd21e08f9cbe426ce54ccca650e831
#
_cell.length_a   1.000
_cell.length_b   1.000
_cell.length_c   1.000
_cell.angle_alpha   90.00
_cell.angle_beta   90.00
_cell.angle_gamma   90.00
#
_symmetry.space_group_name_H-M   'P 1'
#
loop_
_entity.id
_entity.type
_entity.pdbx_description
1 polymer ?
#
loop_
_entity_poly.entity_id
_entity_poly.type
_entity_poly.pdbx_seq_one_letter_code
_entity_poly.pdbx_strand_id
1 'polypeptide(L)'
;MKHLIAAACVAIASAGAAMADPVLGTWKTEVDDGAYAHIAMSKCGAKICGTIAKAFDASGPIASENVGKQLVWDMEPQGGGSYASGKIWQPSTGKVFKSKMALSGNSLNVSGCVGPFCKKQTWSRVN
;
A
#
# COMPACT_ATOMS: atom_id res chain seq x y z
N MET A 1 -6.53 -49.39 11.80
CA MET A 1 -6.57 -49.06 10.87
C MET A 1 -7.26 -47.97 10.27
N LYS A 2 -7.96 -47.69 9.95
CA LYS A 2 -8.77 -46.79 9.34
C LYS A 2 -8.61 -45.46 9.88
N HIS A 3 -8.53 -45.28 10.94
CA HIS A 3 -8.61 -44.08 11.66
C HIS A 3 -7.69 -43.03 11.19
N LEU A 4 -6.64 -43.28 11.06
CA LEU A 4 -5.67 -42.49 10.63
C LEU A 4 -6.09 -41.46 9.73
N ILE A 5 -6.88 -41.66 9.00
CA ILE A 5 -7.38 -40.78 8.11
C ILE A 5 -7.61 -39.47 8.71
N ALA A 6 -8.14 -39.46 9.84
CA ALA A 6 -8.49 -38.23 10.50
C ALA A 6 -7.37 -37.21 10.46
N ALA A 7 -6.22 -37.66 10.58
CA ALA A 7 -5.09 -36.76 10.64
C ALA A 7 -4.98 -35.89 9.41
N ALA A 8 -5.31 -36.43 8.30
CA ALA A 8 -5.17 -35.69 7.08
C ALA A 8 -6.06 -34.46 7.05
N CYS A 9 -7.21 -34.57 7.59
CA CYS A 9 -8.15 -33.48 7.57
C CYS A 9 -7.63 -32.28 8.28
N VAL A 10 -6.94 -32.53 9.34
CA VAL A 10 -6.42 -31.43 10.14
C VAL A 10 -5.44 -30.59 9.37
N ALA A 11 -4.58 -31.22 8.64
CA ALA A 11 -3.60 -30.49 7.89
C ALA A 11 -4.24 -29.54 6.91
N ILE A 12 -5.36 -29.92 6.36
CA ILE A 12 -6.04 -29.12 5.39
C ILE A 12 -6.58 -27.86 6.02
N ALA A 13 -7.12 -27.99 7.17
CA ALA A 13 -7.72 -26.85 7.85
C ALA A 13 -6.73 -25.71 8.03
N SER A 14 -5.51 -26.03 8.37
CA SER A 14 -4.54 -24.97 8.55
C SER A 14 -4.13 -24.34 7.23
N ALA A 15 -4.17 -25.07 6.15
CA ALA A 15 -3.79 -24.53 4.88
C ALA A 15 -4.71 -23.41 4.42
N GLY A 16 -5.92 -23.36 4.93
CA GLY A 16 -6.85 -22.34 4.55
C GLY A 16 -6.67 -21.01 5.27
N ALA A 17 -5.69 -20.92 6.11
CA ALA A 17 -5.54 -19.73 6.95
C ALA A 17 -4.73 -18.63 6.29
N ALA A 18 -4.92 -18.41 5.01
CA ALA A 18 -4.25 -17.31 4.33
C ALA A 18 -4.78 -15.99 4.85
N MET A 19 -3.89 -15.09 5.20
CA MET A 19 -4.26 -13.79 5.75
C MET A 19 -4.05 -12.69 4.73
N ALA A 20 -4.92 -11.68 4.78
CA ALA A 20 -4.75 -10.50 3.96
C ALA A 20 -3.52 -9.73 4.42
N ASP A 21 -2.85 -9.06 3.51
CA ASP A 21 -1.72 -8.23 3.84
C ASP A 21 -2.20 -7.05 4.70
N PRO A 22 -1.53 -6.75 5.81
CA PRO A 22 -1.97 -5.70 6.73
C PRO A 22 -1.92 -4.28 6.12
N VAL A 23 -1.23 -4.08 5.01
CA VAL A 23 -1.20 -2.76 4.38
C VAL A 23 -2.46 -2.48 3.56
N LEU A 24 -3.27 -3.48 3.28
CA LEU A 24 -4.51 -3.29 2.51
C LEU A 24 -5.46 -2.36 3.27
N GLY A 25 -6.21 -1.58 2.53
CA GLY A 25 -7.14 -0.60 3.09
C GLY A 25 -6.85 0.79 2.57
N THR A 26 -7.37 1.80 3.25
CA THR A 26 -7.29 3.19 2.81
C THR A 26 -6.35 3.98 3.68
N TRP A 27 -5.51 4.77 3.03
CA TRP A 27 -4.48 5.58 3.68
C TRP A 27 -4.59 7.03 3.25
N LYS A 28 -4.29 7.95 4.19
CA LYS A 28 -4.26 9.39 3.92
C LYS A 28 -2.82 9.81 3.73
N THR A 29 -2.52 10.46 2.61
CA THR A 29 -1.18 10.97 2.32
C THR A 29 -0.88 12.23 3.10
N GLU A 30 0.38 12.64 3.12
CA GLU A 30 0.74 13.98 3.56
C GLU A 30 0.34 14.98 2.47
N VAL A 31 0.29 16.26 2.85
CA VAL A 31 -0.02 17.33 1.91
C VAL A 31 1.20 17.56 1.00
N ASP A 32 0.95 17.63 -0.30
CA ASP A 32 1.94 17.99 -1.31
C ASP A 32 1.29 19.01 -2.24
N ASP A 33 1.91 20.16 -2.37
CA ASP A 33 1.41 21.26 -3.21
C ASP A 33 -0.05 21.62 -2.88
N GLY A 34 -0.35 21.68 -1.59
CA GLY A 34 -1.68 22.09 -1.10
C GLY A 34 -2.75 21.02 -1.18
N ALA A 35 -2.43 19.81 -1.59
CA ALA A 35 -3.39 18.73 -1.77
C ALA A 35 -2.94 17.46 -1.09
N TYR A 36 -3.91 16.63 -0.70
CA TYR A 36 -3.64 15.29 -0.22
C TYR A 36 -4.70 14.34 -0.78
N ALA A 37 -4.52 13.06 -0.56
CA ALA A 37 -5.38 12.05 -1.13
C ALA A 37 -5.63 10.90 -0.17
N HIS A 38 -6.73 10.19 -0.38
CA HIS A 38 -6.94 8.86 0.17
C HIS A 38 -6.53 7.84 -0.87
N ILE A 39 -5.67 6.92 -0.45
CA ILE A 39 -5.12 5.89 -1.32
C ILE A 39 -5.67 4.54 -0.91
N ALA A 40 -6.29 3.85 -1.86
CA ALA A 40 -6.78 2.49 -1.64
C ALA A 40 -5.66 1.52 -2.00
N MET A 41 -5.10 0.87 -0.99
CA MET A 41 -4.09 -0.17 -1.19
C MET A 41 -4.76 -1.50 -1.45
N SER A 42 -4.34 -2.17 -2.51
CA SER A 42 -4.90 -3.44 -2.93
C SER A 42 -3.82 -4.33 -3.52
N LYS A 43 -4.15 -5.60 -3.68
CA LYS A 43 -3.24 -6.52 -4.36
C LYS A 43 -3.29 -6.28 -5.85
N CYS A 44 -2.12 -6.32 -6.48
CA CYS A 44 -1.97 -6.35 -7.93
C CYS A 44 -1.07 -7.54 -8.24
N GLY A 45 -1.70 -8.73 -8.36
CA GLY A 45 -0.97 -9.98 -8.42
C GLY A 45 -0.32 -10.28 -7.08
N ALA A 46 0.93 -10.65 -7.08
CA ALA A 46 1.69 -10.93 -5.87
C ALA A 46 2.23 -9.67 -5.20
N LYS A 47 1.99 -8.52 -5.80
CA LYS A 47 2.51 -7.23 -5.33
C LYS A 47 1.37 -6.38 -4.78
N ILE A 48 1.72 -5.19 -4.25
CA ILE A 48 0.76 -4.23 -3.72
C ILE A 48 0.79 -2.97 -4.57
N CYS A 49 -0.39 -2.44 -4.85
CA CYS A 49 -0.58 -1.19 -5.55
C CYS A 49 -1.52 -0.28 -4.77
N GLY A 50 -1.42 1.01 -4.97
CA GLY A 50 -2.30 1.99 -4.34
C GLY A 50 -2.89 2.93 -5.37
N THR A 51 -4.21 3.04 -5.37
CA THR A 51 -4.97 3.87 -6.30
C THR A 51 -5.54 5.08 -5.59
N ILE A 52 -5.51 6.23 -6.22
CA ILE A 52 -6.09 7.45 -5.68
C ILE A 52 -7.61 7.29 -5.67
N ALA A 53 -8.20 7.19 -4.49
CA ALA A 53 -9.63 7.00 -4.32
C ALA A 53 -10.38 8.33 -4.17
N LYS A 54 -9.76 9.29 -3.48
CA LYS A 54 -10.32 10.63 -3.26
C LYS A 54 -9.19 11.64 -3.19
N ALA A 55 -9.49 12.87 -3.58
CA ALA A 55 -8.54 13.98 -3.52
C ALA A 55 -9.13 15.10 -2.67
N PHE A 56 -8.26 15.84 -1.98
CA PHE A 56 -8.63 16.89 -1.03
C PHE A 56 -7.67 18.06 -1.14
N ASP A 57 -8.17 19.25 -0.81
CA ASP A 57 -7.33 20.41 -0.54
C ASP A 57 -7.75 21.01 0.82
N ALA A 58 -7.30 22.20 1.13
CA ALA A 58 -7.59 22.83 2.42
C ALA A 58 -9.09 23.06 2.65
N SER A 59 -9.89 23.12 1.61
CA SER A 59 -11.32 23.33 1.74
C SER A 59 -12.14 22.04 1.80
N GLY A 60 -11.49 20.89 1.68
CA GLY A 60 -12.13 19.57 1.75
C GLY A 60 -12.03 18.79 0.45
N PRO A 61 -12.97 17.87 0.21
CA PRO A 61 -12.93 17.03 -1.00
C PRO A 61 -13.02 17.87 -2.27
N ILE A 62 -12.23 17.49 -3.26
CA ILE A 62 -12.21 18.16 -4.56
C ILE A 62 -12.37 17.15 -5.68
N ALA A 63 -12.91 17.59 -6.80
CA ALA A 63 -12.87 16.82 -8.02
C ALA A 63 -11.44 16.87 -8.57
N SER A 64 -10.91 15.74 -9.00
CA SER A 64 -9.57 15.66 -9.56
C SER A 64 -9.52 14.60 -10.63
N GLU A 65 -8.85 14.92 -11.74
CA GLU A 65 -8.62 13.95 -12.79
C GLU A 65 -7.68 12.84 -12.36
N ASN A 66 -7.00 13.01 -11.22
CA ASN A 66 -6.06 12.00 -10.70
C ASN A 66 -6.78 10.86 -9.98
N VAL A 67 -8.04 11.03 -9.59
CA VAL A 67 -8.81 9.95 -8.98
C VAL A 67 -8.92 8.78 -9.95
N GLY A 68 -8.63 7.59 -9.47
CA GLY A 68 -8.59 6.38 -10.27
C GLY A 68 -7.20 6.02 -10.79
N LYS A 69 -6.24 6.92 -10.70
CA LYS A 69 -4.87 6.64 -11.13
C LYS A 69 -4.07 5.99 -10.00
N GLN A 70 -3.08 5.20 -10.38
CA GLN A 70 -2.18 4.60 -9.39
C GLN A 70 -1.19 5.63 -8.90
N LEU A 71 -1.01 5.69 -7.57
CA LEU A 71 0.02 6.53 -6.96
C LEU A 71 1.26 5.71 -6.65
N VAL A 72 1.10 4.48 -6.14
CA VAL A 72 2.19 3.54 -5.91
C VAL A 72 1.85 2.21 -6.57
N TRP A 73 2.88 1.51 -7.05
CA TRP A 73 2.67 0.21 -7.68
C TRP A 73 3.90 -0.66 -7.55
N ASP A 74 3.72 -1.94 -7.84
CA ASP A 74 4.78 -2.95 -7.81
C ASP A 74 5.50 -3.09 -6.46
N MET A 75 4.83 -2.76 -5.36
CA MET A 75 5.43 -2.92 -4.05
C MET A 75 5.48 -4.40 -3.69
N GLU A 76 6.67 -4.92 -3.46
CA GLU A 76 6.89 -6.33 -3.14
C GLU A 76 6.96 -6.53 -1.64
N PRO A 77 6.03 -7.29 -1.04
CA PRO A 77 6.10 -7.59 0.39
C PRO A 77 7.39 -8.35 0.71
N GLN A 78 8.11 -7.86 1.73
CA GLN A 78 9.35 -8.47 2.19
C GLN A 78 9.20 -9.19 3.53
N GLY A 79 8.01 -9.10 4.14
CA GLY A 79 7.78 -9.57 5.49
C GLY A 79 8.10 -8.51 6.52
N GLY A 80 7.54 -8.66 7.72
CA GLY A 80 7.79 -7.71 8.81
C GLY A 80 7.30 -6.29 8.56
N GLY A 81 6.37 -6.09 7.65
CA GLY A 81 5.85 -4.76 7.34
C GLY A 81 6.68 -3.97 6.34
N SER A 82 7.67 -4.59 5.72
CA SER A 82 8.51 -3.92 4.71
C SER A 82 8.05 -4.25 3.30
N TYR A 83 8.12 -3.27 2.41
CA TYR A 83 7.77 -3.39 1.00
C TYR A 83 8.85 -2.70 0.17
N ALA A 84 9.28 -3.32 -0.91
CA ALA A 84 10.42 -2.84 -1.68
C ALA A 84 10.16 -2.94 -3.19
N SER A 85 11.06 -2.36 -3.95
CA SER A 85 11.13 -2.48 -5.41
C SER A 85 9.91 -1.92 -6.14
N GLY A 86 9.19 -1.01 -5.51
CA GLY A 86 8.04 -0.37 -6.11
C GLY A 86 8.38 0.97 -6.76
N LYS A 87 7.31 1.63 -7.17
CA LYS A 87 7.36 2.96 -7.77
C LYS A 87 6.32 3.85 -7.13
N ILE A 88 6.59 5.15 -7.13
CA ILE A 88 5.65 6.17 -6.70
C ILE A 88 5.61 7.30 -7.71
N TRP A 89 4.41 7.77 -8.01
CA TRP A 89 4.18 8.91 -8.88
C TRP A 89 3.90 10.15 -8.03
N GLN A 90 4.54 11.27 -8.39
CA GLN A 90 4.28 12.55 -7.76
C GLN A 90 3.43 13.41 -8.70
N PRO A 91 2.12 13.54 -8.43
CA PRO A 91 1.24 14.31 -9.33
C PRO A 91 1.65 15.75 -9.54
N SER A 92 2.18 16.40 -8.49
CA SER A 92 2.57 17.81 -8.57
C SER A 92 3.70 18.08 -9.57
N THR A 93 4.54 17.10 -9.86
CA THR A 93 5.65 17.25 -10.80
C THR A 93 5.55 16.32 -12.02
N GLY A 94 4.68 15.31 -11.94
CA GLY A 94 4.58 14.27 -12.97
C GLY A 94 5.70 13.24 -12.94
N LYS A 95 6.59 13.32 -11.97
CA LYS A 95 7.75 12.43 -11.88
C LYS A 95 7.40 11.11 -11.22
N VAL A 96 8.11 10.05 -11.60
CA VAL A 96 8.02 8.72 -11.02
C VAL A 96 9.37 8.40 -10.35
N PHE A 97 9.30 7.90 -9.13
CA PHE A 97 10.49 7.56 -8.36
C PHE A 97 10.45 6.08 -7.96
N LYS A 98 11.61 5.50 -7.71
CA LYS A 98 11.67 4.22 -7.01
C LYS A 98 11.10 4.43 -5.61
N SER A 99 10.41 3.42 -5.10
CA SER A 99 9.72 3.56 -3.83
C SER A 99 9.82 2.31 -2.98
N LYS A 100 9.77 2.53 -1.68
CA LYS A 100 9.69 1.48 -0.67
C LYS A 100 8.76 1.95 0.42
N MET A 101 8.23 1.02 1.20
CA MET A 101 7.32 1.33 2.30
C MET A 101 7.67 0.54 3.54
N ALA A 102 7.30 1.08 4.69
CA ALA A 102 7.41 0.40 5.97
C ALA A 102 6.13 0.65 6.78
N LEU A 103 5.46 -0.43 7.13
CA LEU A 103 4.22 -0.39 7.90
C LEU A 103 4.52 -0.53 9.38
N SER A 104 3.92 0.32 10.18
CA SER A 104 3.97 0.24 11.65
C SER A 104 2.60 0.61 12.20
N GLY A 105 1.79 -0.41 12.51
CA GLY A 105 0.44 -0.19 13.00
C GLY A 105 -0.43 0.59 12.01
N ASN A 106 -0.88 1.76 12.41
CA ASN A 106 -1.71 2.63 11.59
C ASN A 106 -0.92 3.73 10.87
N SER A 107 0.39 3.59 10.82
CA SER A 107 1.29 4.49 10.09
C SER A 107 2.01 3.74 8.99
N LEU A 108 2.14 4.37 7.84
CA LEU A 108 2.85 3.82 6.70
C LEU A 108 3.87 4.83 6.21
N ASN A 109 5.14 4.51 6.35
CA ASN A 109 6.20 5.33 5.79
C ASN A 109 6.36 4.97 4.33
N VAL A 110 6.23 5.96 3.45
CA VAL A 110 6.34 5.78 2.01
C VAL A 110 7.47 6.66 1.52
N SER A 111 8.45 6.06 0.87
CA SER A 111 9.64 6.79 0.40
C SER A 111 9.70 6.83 -1.12
N GLY A 112 10.12 7.98 -1.66
CA GLY A 112 10.52 8.10 -3.04
C GLY A 112 12.03 8.31 -3.08
N CYS A 113 12.72 7.59 -3.95
CA CYS A 113 14.18 7.55 -3.93
C CYS A 113 14.78 7.90 -5.29
N VAL A 114 15.91 8.61 -5.25
CA VAL A 114 16.75 8.88 -6.41
C VAL A 114 18.15 8.41 -6.01
N GLY A 115 18.60 7.31 -6.59
CA GLY A 115 19.85 6.68 -6.17
C GLY A 115 19.79 6.33 -4.69
N PRO A 116 20.81 6.71 -3.90
CA PRO A 116 20.83 6.41 -2.47
C PRO A 116 20.01 7.38 -1.63
N PHE A 117 19.46 8.43 -2.23
CA PHE A 117 18.74 9.46 -1.51
C PHE A 117 17.24 9.20 -1.56
N CYS A 118 16.63 9.05 -0.37
CA CYS A 118 15.19 8.81 -0.25
C CYS A 118 14.55 9.91 0.57
N LYS A 119 13.37 10.37 0.13
CA LYS A 119 12.53 11.27 0.89
C LYS A 119 11.31 10.50 1.36
N LYS A 120 11.07 10.53 2.65
CA LYS A 120 9.99 9.77 3.28
C LYS A 120 8.84 10.68 3.66
N GLN A 121 7.63 10.20 3.47
CA GLN A 121 6.44 10.78 4.07
C GLN A 121 5.72 9.70 4.88
N THR A 122 4.91 10.12 5.82
CA THR A 122 4.14 9.21 6.67
C THR A 122 2.67 9.35 6.31
N TRP A 123 2.07 8.22 5.91
CA TRP A 123 0.64 8.15 5.65
C TRP A 123 -0.06 7.57 6.87
N SER A 124 -1.29 8.00 7.12
CA SER A 124 -2.08 7.51 8.24
C SER A 124 -3.26 6.69 7.76
N ARG A 125 -3.59 5.65 8.52
CA ARG A 125 -4.68 4.76 8.13
C ARG A 125 -6.03 5.46 8.28
N VAL A 126 -6.85 5.34 7.27
CA VAL A 126 -8.23 5.80 7.28
C VAL A 126 -9.14 4.65 7.67
N ASN A 127 -8.93 3.50 7.06
CA ASN A 127 -9.65 2.26 7.44
C ASN A 127 -8.99 1.00 6.86
#